data_7dadfbe8c089fe9fa2b7dcced93e8b11
#
_entry.id   7dadfbe8c089fe9fa2b7dcced93e8b11
#
_cell.length_a   1.000
_cell.length_b   1.000
_cell.length_c   1.000
_cell.angle_alpha   90.00
_cell.angle_beta   90.00
_cell.angle_gamma   90.00
#
_symmetry.space_group_name_H-M   'P 1'
#
loop_
_entity.id
_entity.type
_entity.pdbx_description
1 polymer ?
#
loop_
_entity_poly.entity_id
_entity_poly.type
_entity_poly.pdbx_seq_one_letter_code
_entity_poly.pdbx_strand_id
1 'polypeptide(L)'
;MASPDDIRRLALALPEAIESDHHGMPSFRVKGRIFATLHVQHPRMMVKLEPEDQHNLVEAHPGVIEAVPGAWGRGGSTFVFYETADEALIETLLRMAYANVARPRSKRRRL
;
A
#
# COMPACT_ATOMS: atom_id res chain seq x y z
N MET A 1 -2.79 16.77 5.24
CA MET A 1 -1.97 16.42 4.08
C MET A 1 -0.76 15.63 4.55
N ALA A 2 -0.53 14.47 3.96
CA ALA A 2 0.58 13.62 4.38
C ALA A 2 1.82 13.87 3.54
N SER A 3 2.98 13.63 4.13
CA SER A 3 4.27 13.78 3.46
C SER A 3 4.94 12.42 3.32
N PRO A 4 6.01 12.32 2.50
CA PRO A 4 6.78 11.08 2.46
C PRO A 4 7.27 10.61 3.82
N ASP A 5 7.66 11.54 4.69
CA ASP A 5 8.13 11.17 6.03
C ASP A 5 7.00 10.59 6.88
N ASP A 6 5.78 11.11 6.71
CA ASP A 6 4.63 10.55 7.41
C ASP A 6 4.38 9.11 6.99
N ILE A 7 4.46 8.85 5.68
CA ILE A 7 4.25 7.50 5.17
C ILE A 7 5.32 6.56 5.72
N ARG A 8 6.57 7.00 5.69
CA ARG A 8 7.68 6.20 6.21
C ARG A 8 7.46 5.87 7.68
N ARG A 9 7.09 6.88 8.46
CA ARG A 9 6.85 6.69 9.89
C ARG A 9 5.74 5.68 10.15
N LEU A 10 4.63 5.82 9.43
CA LEU A 10 3.48 4.94 9.63
C LEU A 10 3.79 3.52 9.18
N ALA A 11 4.48 3.34 8.06
CA ALA A 11 4.80 2.02 7.55
C ALA A 11 5.78 1.30 8.50
N LEU A 12 6.78 2.02 8.98
CA LEU A 12 7.81 1.41 9.82
C LEU A 12 7.35 1.20 11.26
N ALA A 13 6.21 1.77 11.64
CA ALA A 13 5.62 1.49 12.95
C ALA A 13 4.99 0.10 13.01
N LEU A 14 4.78 -0.55 11.86
CA LEU A 14 4.18 -1.89 11.86
C LEU A 14 5.25 -2.93 12.22
N PRO A 15 4.85 -4.00 12.93
CA PRO A 15 5.84 -4.95 13.47
C PRO A 15 6.69 -5.58 12.37
N GLU A 16 8.01 -5.56 12.58
CA GLU A 16 8.98 -6.18 11.67
C GLU A 16 9.02 -5.58 10.27
N ALA A 17 8.36 -4.43 10.06
CA ALA A 17 8.43 -3.76 8.77
C ALA A 17 9.81 -3.13 8.59
N ILE A 18 10.35 -3.26 7.39
CA ILE A 18 11.65 -2.66 7.05
C ILE A 18 11.51 -1.88 5.77
N GLU A 19 12.38 -0.89 5.61
CA GLU A 19 12.47 -0.13 4.38
C GLU A 19 13.64 -0.66 3.57
N SER A 20 13.45 -0.78 2.25
CA SER A 20 14.50 -1.22 1.35
C SER A 20 14.36 -0.49 0.04
N ASP A 21 15.29 -0.69 -0.87
CA ASP A 21 15.24 -0.09 -2.19
C ASP A 21 14.55 -1.04 -3.16
N HIS A 22 13.74 -0.48 -4.07
CA HIS A 22 13.10 -1.25 -5.13
C HIS A 22 13.18 -0.42 -6.39
N HIS A 23 14.19 -0.68 -7.21
CA HIS A 23 14.41 0.05 -8.46
C HIS A 23 14.47 1.57 -8.23
N GLY A 24 15.18 1.97 -7.19
CA GLY A 24 15.35 3.38 -6.87
C GLY A 24 14.22 4.00 -6.08
N MET A 25 13.22 3.21 -5.68
CA MET A 25 12.11 3.70 -4.87
C MET A 25 12.15 3.09 -3.48
N PRO A 26 11.81 3.84 -2.43
CA PRO A 26 11.65 3.22 -1.12
C PRO A 26 10.55 2.19 -1.15
N SER A 27 10.82 1.01 -0.59
CA SER A 27 9.80 -0.03 -0.46
C SER A 27 9.74 -0.45 1.00
N PHE A 28 8.54 -0.83 1.43
CA PHE A 28 8.31 -1.29 2.81
C PHE A 28 7.89 -2.74 2.75
N ARG A 29 8.60 -3.56 3.54
CA ARG A 29 8.50 -5.01 3.43
C ARG A 29 8.26 -5.63 4.77
N VAL A 30 7.56 -6.75 4.75
CA VAL A 30 7.42 -7.62 5.91
C VAL A 30 7.62 -9.05 5.44
N LYS A 31 8.45 -9.81 6.15
CA LYS A 31 8.75 -11.21 5.80
C LYS A 31 9.26 -11.34 4.36
N GLY A 32 10.04 -10.35 3.94
CA GLY A 32 10.63 -10.35 2.61
C GLY A 32 9.72 -9.96 1.48
N ARG A 33 8.48 -9.56 1.76
CA ARG A 33 7.51 -9.18 0.73
C ARG A 33 7.17 -7.72 0.83
N ILE A 34 7.08 -7.07 -0.33
CA ILE A 34 6.72 -5.66 -0.39
C ILE A 34 5.23 -5.51 -0.11
N PHE A 35 4.86 -4.63 0.84
CA PHE A 35 3.45 -4.29 1.04
C PHE A 35 3.15 -2.87 0.58
N ALA A 36 4.17 -2.01 0.42
CA ALA A 36 3.98 -0.66 -0.07
C ALA A 36 5.26 -0.14 -0.69
N THR A 37 5.12 0.80 -1.66
CA THR A 37 6.25 1.56 -2.19
C THR A 37 5.91 3.03 -2.18
N LEU A 38 6.93 3.88 -2.16
CA LEU A 38 6.76 5.32 -2.06
C LEU A 38 7.32 5.96 -3.32
N HIS A 39 6.47 6.70 -4.04
CA HIS A 39 6.83 7.39 -5.27
C HIS A 39 6.85 8.89 -5.00
N VAL A 40 8.05 9.45 -4.79
CA VAL A 40 8.15 10.85 -4.37
C VAL A 40 7.94 11.81 -5.54
N GLN A 41 8.46 11.47 -6.72
CA GLN A 41 8.38 12.35 -7.88
C GLN A 41 6.96 12.47 -8.42
N HIS A 42 6.16 11.44 -8.24
CA HIS A 42 4.73 11.48 -8.55
C HIS A 42 4.03 11.17 -7.24
N PRO A 43 3.68 12.20 -6.46
CA PRO A 43 3.35 12.00 -5.03
C PRO A 43 2.22 11.00 -4.80
N ARG A 44 2.60 9.75 -4.73
CA ARG A 44 1.66 8.65 -4.49
C ARG A 44 2.43 7.52 -3.84
N MET A 45 1.71 6.65 -3.18
CA MET A 45 2.26 5.38 -2.72
C MET A 45 1.49 4.25 -3.39
N MET A 46 2.11 3.09 -3.49
CA MET A 46 1.42 1.88 -3.93
C MET A 46 1.28 0.98 -2.72
N VAL A 47 0.10 0.39 -2.56
CA VAL A 47 -0.15 -0.59 -1.49
C VAL A 47 -0.73 -1.85 -2.12
N LYS A 48 -0.41 -3.00 -1.52
CA LYS A 48 -0.87 -4.30 -2.01
C LYS A 48 -2.12 -4.71 -1.24
N LEU A 49 -3.28 -4.56 -1.87
CA LEU A 49 -4.55 -4.88 -1.23
C LEU A 49 -5.15 -6.15 -1.80
N GLU A 50 -6.10 -6.73 -1.09
CA GLU A 50 -6.98 -7.73 -1.67
C GLU A 50 -7.81 -7.06 -2.76
N PRO A 51 -8.05 -7.72 -3.89
CA PRO A 51 -8.81 -7.07 -4.97
C PRO A 51 -10.19 -6.57 -4.57
N GLU A 52 -10.86 -7.28 -3.67
CA GLU A 52 -12.18 -6.83 -3.21
C GLU A 52 -12.08 -5.54 -2.40
N ASP A 53 -11.09 -5.46 -1.53
CA ASP A 53 -10.86 -4.23 -0.75
C ASP A 53 -10.49 -3.08 -1.68
N GLN A 54 -9.64 -3.35 -2.67
CA GLN A 54 -9.25 -2.35 -3.64
C GLN A 54 -10.49 -1.77 -4.35
N HIS A 55 -11.37 -2.65 -4.81
CA HIS A 55 -12.56 -2.22 -5.52
C HIS A 55 -13.41 -1.29 -4.66
N ASN A 56 -13.65 -1.68 -3.41
CA ASN A 56 -14.48 -0.89 -2.50
C ASN A 56 -13.84 0.45 -2.18
N LEU A 57 -12.53 0.47 -1.99
CA LEU A 57 -11.83 1.70 -1.63
C LEU A 57 -11.72 2.67 -2.80
N VAL A 58 -11.53 2.15 -4.02
CA VAL A 58 -11.52 3.00 -5.20
C VAL A 58 -12.86 3.70 -5.37
N GLU A 59 -13.95 2.97 -5.14
CA GLU A 59 -15.29 3.57 -5.24
C GLU A 59 -15.55 4.58 -4.13
N ALA A 60 -15.03 4.33 -2.94
CA ALA A 60 -15.26 5.21 -1.79
C ALA A 60 -14.43 6.49 -1.83
N HIS A 61 -13.30 6.46 -2.52
CA HIS A 61 -12.35 7.58 -2.49
C HIS A 61 -11.90 7.96 -3.90
N PRO A 62 -12.83 8.44 -4.75
CA PRO A 62 -12.46 8.80 -6.12
C PRO A 62 -11.43 9.93 -6.14
N GLY A 63 -10.44 9.81 -7.01
CA GLY A 63 -9.38 10.80 -7.12
C GLY A 63 -8.28 10.66 -6.08
N VAL A 64 -8.49 9.81 -5.07
CA VAL A 64 -7.48 9.57 -4.02
C VAL A 64 -6.90 8.17 -4.14
N ILE A 65 -7.73 7.20 -4.48
CA ILE A 65 -7.32 5.80 -4.58
C ILE A 65 -7.66 5.30 -5.98
N GLU A 66 -6.69 4.68 -6.65
CA GLU A 66 -6.86 4.15 -8.00
C GLU A 66 -6.15 2.81 -8.12
N ALA A 67 -6.72 1.90 -8.91
CA ALA A 67 -6.00 0.66 -9.22
C ALA A 67 -4.81 0.98 -10.13
N VAL A 68 -3.70 0.29 -9.91
CA VAL A 68 -2.57 0.38 -10.82
C VAL A 68 -3.02 -0.20 -12.16
N PRO A 69 -2.67 0.43 -13.30
CA PRO A 69 -3.09 -0.09 -14.59
C PRO A 69 -2.55 -1.49 -14.87
N GLY A 70 -3.36 -2.29 -15.56
CA GLY A 70 -2.93 -3.59 -16.06
C GLY A 70 -3.00 -4.70 -15.03
N ALA A 71 -2.19 -5.72 -15.24
CA ALA A 71 -2.23 -6.94 -14.44
C ALA A 71 -1.88 -6.68 -12.97
N TRP A 72 -1.00 -5.73 -12.71
CA TRP A 72 -0.64 -5.39 -11.32
C TRP A 72 -1.85 -4.94 -10.54
N GLY A 73 -2.65 -4.05 -11.14
CA GLY A 73 -3.87 -3.56 -10.49
C GLY A 73 -4.88 -4.66 -10.28
N ARG A 74 -5.03 -5.54 -11.26
CA ARG A 74 -5.96 -6.66 -11.13
C ARG A 74 -5.56 -7.59 -10.00
N GLY A 75 -4.28 -7.64 -9.68
CA GLY A 75 -3.78 -8.43 -8.55
C GLY A 75 -3.86 -7.72 -7.21
N GLY A 76 -4.31 -6.46 -7.18
CA GLY A 76 -4.48 -5.72 -5.94
C GLY A 76 -3.54 -4.55 -5.73
N SER A 77 -2.60 -4.31 -6.66
CA SER A 77 -1.73 -3.14 -6.54
C SER A 77 -2.55 -1.87 -6.73
N THR A 78 -2.42 -0.94 -5.79
CA THR A 78 -3.33 0.21 -5.67
C THR A 78 -2.52 1.45 -5.40
N PHE A 79 -2.77 2.51 -6.19
CA PHE A 79 -2.14 3.81 -5.95
C PHE A 79 -2.98 4.63 -4.97
N VAL A 80 -2.30 5.32 -4.08
CA VAL A 80 -2.91 6.25 -3.14
C VAL A 80 -2.19 7.58 -3.29
N PHE A 81 -2.93 8.63 -3.66
CA PHE A 81 -2.37 9.97 -3.82
C PHE A 81 -2.35 10.63 -2.45
N TYR A 82 -1.23 10.48 -1.75
CA TYR A 82 -1.17 10.75 -0.32
C TYR A 82 -1.31 12.22 0.04
N GLU A 83 -1.03 13.12 -0.91
CA GLU A 83 -1.15 14.54 -0.60
C GLU A 83 -2.58 14.99 -0.37
N THR A 84 -3.55 14.24 -0.91
CA THR A 84 -4.97 14.56 -0.74
C THR A 84 -5.68 13.61 0.21
N ALA A 85 -4.95 12.68 0.81
CA ALA A 85 -5.54 11.70 1.71
C ALA A 85 -5.31 12.08 3.16
N ASP A 86 -6.28 11.74 4.02
CA ASP A 86 -6.11 11.87 5.46
C ASP A 86 -5.02 10.94 5.94
N GLU A 87 -4.28 11.35 6.96
CA GLU A 87 -3.28 10.49 7.57
C GLU A 87 -3.93 9.22 8.12
N ALA A 88 -5.14 9.34 8.68
CA ALA A 88 -5.84 8.17 9.21
C ALA A 88 -6.16 7.16 8.10
N LEU A 89 -6.54 7.64 6.92
CA LEU A 89 -6.80 6.76 5.78
C LEU A 89 -5.52 6.08 5.34
N ILE A 90 -4.42 6.83 5.26
CA ILE A 90 -3.13 6.27 4.88
C ILE A 90 -2.72 5.18 5.86
N GLU A 91 -2.87 5.43 7.15
CA GLU A 91 -2.52 4.43 8.14
C GLU A 91 -3.35 3.16 7.96
N THR A 92 -4.65 3.32 7.75
CA THR A 92 -5.54 2.18 7.51
C THR A 92 -5.08 1.38 6.29
N LEU A 93 -4.77 2.06 5.20
CA LEU A 93 -4.35 1.38 3.97
C LEU A 93 -3.03 0.65 4.15
N LEU A 94 -2.08 1.25 4.88
CA LEU A 94 -0.82 0.58 5.15
C LEU A 94 -1.02 -0.66 6.01
N ARG A 95 -1.90 -0.58 7.00
CA ARG A 95 -2.20 -1.75 7.83
C ARG A 95 -2.87 -2.86 7.04
N MET A 96 -3.79 -2.50 6.13
CA MET A 96 -4.46 -3.49 5.30
C MET A 96 -3.47 -4.18 4.37
N ALA A 97 -2.58 -3.41 3.75
CA ALA A 97 -1.58 -3.97 2.86
C ALA A 97 -0.61 -4.87 3.62
N TYR A 98 -0.17 -4.41 4.80
CA TYR A 98 0.70 -5.19 5.66
C TYR A 98 0.05 -6.53 6.00
N ALA A 99 -1.20 -6.49 6.45
CA ALA A 99 -1.91 -7.72 6.83
C ALA A 99 -2.08 -8.65 5.63
N ASN A 100 -2.32 -8.10 4.46
CA ASN A 100 -2.50 -8.88 3.25
C ASN A 100 -1.23 -9.67 2.91
N VAL A 101 -0.06 -9.03 2.94
CA VAL A 101 1.17 -9.72 2.55
C VAL A 101 1.77 -10.52 3.70
N ALA A 102 1.47 -10.17 4.95
CA ALA A 102 2.01 -10.90 6.11
C ALA A 102 1.33 -12.23 6.32
N ARG A 103 0.12 -12.41 5.77
CA ARG A 103 -0.60 -13.66 5.92
C ARG A 103 0.13 -14.81 5.23
N PRO A 104 0.07 -16.02 5.79
CA PRO A 104 0.60 -17.18 5.09
C PRO A 104 -0.12 -17.37 3.74
N ARG A 105 0.63 -17.73 2.73
CA ARG A 105 0.09 -17.91 1.38
C ARG A 105 -1.06 -18.91 1.35
N SER A 106 -0.90 -20.00 2.08
CA SER A 106 -1.93 -21.06 2.07
C SER A 106 -3.27 -20.53 2.53
N LYS A 107 -3.29 -19.62 3.50
CA LYS A 107 -4.53 -19.04 4.01
C LYS A 107 -5.17 -18.11 2.99
N ARG A 108 -4.35 -17.37 2.26
CA ARG A 108 -4.90 -16.46 1.26
C ARG A 108 -5.56 -17.19 0.11
N ARG A 109 -5.15 -18.42 -0.15
CA ARG A 109 -5.68 -19.21 -1.25
C ARG A 109 -6.89 -20.04 -0.88
N ARG A 110 -7.22 -20.05 0.38
CA ARG A 110 -8.41 -20.79 0.86
C ARG A 110 -9.66 -20.06 0.43
N LEU A 111 -10.58 -20.78 -0.07
CA LEU A 111 -11.86 -20.24 -0.50
C LEU A 111 -13.01 -20.93 0.17
#